data_fecfc46bee6a523a7462c232e8bb8624
#
_entry.id   fecfc46bee6a523a7462c232e8bb8624
#
_cell.length_a   1.000
_cell.length_b   1.000
_cell.length_c   1.000
_cell.angle_alpha   90.00
_cell.angle_beta   90.00
_cell.angle_gamma   90.00
#
_symmetry.space_group_name_H-M   'P 1'
#
loop_
_entity.id
_entity.type
_entity.pdbx_description
1 polymer ?
#
loop_
_entity_poly.entity_id
_entity_poly.type
_entity_poly.pdbx_seq_one_letter_code
_entity_poly.pdbx_strand_id
1 'polypeptide(L)'
;MKKILYSVVLAACCMGTMTSCSDFLDASNKSNVTAKQSFATKEGLNNLVNDAYQHLQNVYAAPLFTSCFSAGTDMYADARNKMNEALNTYETLTPENTDIKNLYTYLYSGIRAANSVSYYAQTAQVDDKTKSQLIGEARVLAAYEYYLLVNNFGGVPIMKDFLTTADTGYPKSSATDVYAYIISELEDVISKNVLQASCLLYTSDAAD
;
A
#
# COMPACT_ATOMS: atom_id res chain seq x y z
N MET A 1 28.63 44.37 50.88
CA MET A 1 27.39 44.69 50.19
C MET A 1 27.54 44.63 48.67
N LYS A 2 28.55 45.25 48.01
CA LYS A 2 28.71 45.23 46.55
C LYS A 2 28.86 43.82 45.93
N LYS A 3 29.59 42.89 46.62
CA LYS A 3 29.79 41.51 46.11
C LYS A 3 28.50 40.66 46.10
N ILE A 4 27.62 40.90 47.08
CA ILE A 4 26.31 40.20 47.14
C ILE A 4 25.38 40.73 46.06
N LEU A 5 25.46 42.03 45.76
CA LEU A 5 24.66 42.61 44.68
C LEU A 5 25.04 42.03 43.29
N TYR A 6 26.35 41.86 43.03
CA TYR A 6 26.83 41.26 41.79
C TYR A 6 26.41 39.76 41.62
N SER A 7 26.43 38.99 42.72
CA SER A 7 26.01 37.60 42.66
C SER A 7 24.49 37.44 42.43
N VAL A 8 23.68 38.34 42.98
CA VAL A 8 22.22 38.34 42.75
C VAL A 8 21.88 38.75 41.34
N VAL A 9 22.57 39.74 40.75
CA VAL A 9 22.38 40.16 39.36
C VAL A 9 22.81 39.06 38.39
N LEU A 10 23.93 38.37 38.66
CA LEU A 10 24.41 37.27 37.83
C LEU A 10 23.43 36.07 37.85
N ALA A 11 22.87 35.73 39.03
CA ALA A 11 21.87 34.68 39.18
C ALA A 11 20.55 35.04 38.47
N ALA A 12 20.13 36.30 38.49
CA ALA A 12 18.93 36.75 37.75
C ALA A 12 19.10 36.71 36.24
N CYS A 13 20.30 37.01 35.71
CA CYS A 13 20.60 36.88 34.29
C CYS A 13 20.60 35.42 33.83
N CYS A 14 21.05 34.48 34.64
CA CYS A 14 21.03 33.05 34.28
C CYS A 14 19.61 32.42 34.28
N MET A 15 18.67 32.96 35.06
CA MET A 15 17.28 32.49 35.09
C MET A 15 16.43 33.01 33.90
N GLY A 16 16.88 34.08 33.22
CA GLY A 16 16.18 34.66 32.07
C GLY A 16 16.43 33.94 30.72
N THR A 17 17.40 33.01 30.65
CA THR A 17 17.78 32.35 29.37
C THR A 17 17.14 30.99 29.16
N MET A 18 16.23 30.57 30.04
CA MET A 18 15.51 29.27 29.90
C MET A 18 14.17 29.39 29.17
N THR A 19 13.91 30.48 28.46
CA THR A 19 12.85 30.47 27.46
C THR A 19 13.38 29.73 26.23
N SER A 20 13.40 28.41 26.33
CA SER A 20 13.56 27.51 25.19
C SER A 20 12.48 27.85 24.16
N CYS A 21 12.89 28.37 23.02
CA CYS A 21 12.00 28.51 21.86
C CYS A 21 11.57 27.09 21.41
N SER A 22 10.48 26.57 21.96
CA SER A 22 9.85 25.33 21.50
C SER A 22 9.50 25.44 20.01
N ASP A 23 9.14 26.63 19.54
CA ASP A 23 8.85 26.91 18.12
C ASP A 23 10.07 26.78 17.19
N PHE A 24 11.31 26.87 17.72
CA PHE A 24 12.50 26.68 16.90
C PHE A 24 12.82 25.19 16.64
N LEU A 25 12.35 24.31 17.53
CA LEU A 25 12.49 22.86 17.40
C LEU A 25 11.29 22.21 16.67
N ASP A 26 10.18 22.92 16.54
CA ASP A 26 9.11 22.55 15.64
C ASP A 26 9.58 22.84 14.21
N ALA A 27 10.26 21.87 13.64
CA ALA A 27 10.57 21.82 12.22
C ALA A 27 9.27 21.66 11.45
N SER A 28 8.44 22.72 11.42
CA SER A 28 7.35 22.83 10.46
C SER A 28 8.02 22.89 9.09
N ASN A 29 8.06 21.74 8.44
CA ASN A 29 8.68 21.58 7.14
C ASN A 29 7.84 22.35 6.10
N LYS A 30 8.03 23.67 6.05
CA LYS A 30 7.27 24.59 5.17
C LYS A 30 7.54 24.33 3.69
N SER A 31 8.55 23.51 3.39
CA SER A 31 8.96 23.18 2.02
C SER A 31 8.46 21.82 1.53
N ASN A 32 8.04 20.91 2.42
CA ASN A 32 7.58 19.57 2.04
C ASN A 32 6.13 19.39 2.50
N VAL A 33 5.26 19.14 1.54
CA VAL A 33 3.88 18.74 1.79
C VAL A 33 3.90 17.41 2.54
N THR A 34 3.28 17.33 3.70
CA THR A 34 3.18 16.07 4.44
C THR A 34 2.28 15.08 3.68
N ALA A 35 2.49 13.77 3.86
CA ALA A 35 1.63 12.75 3.27
C ALA A 35 0.14 13.01 3.58
N LYS A 36 -0.17 13.42 4.82
CA LYS A 36 -1.53 13.78 5.23
C LYS A 36 -2.10 14.96 4.42
N GLN A 37 -1.30 15.96 4.09
CA GLN A 37 -1.73 17.10 3.28
C GLN A 37 -1.85 16.71 1.80
N SER A 38 -0.92 15.89 1.27
CA SER A 38 -0.97 15.40 -0.11
C SER A 38 -2.22 14.59 -0.39
N PHE A 39 -2.65 13.76 0.56
CA PHE A 39 -3.79 12.85 0.39
C PHE A 39 -5.11 13.40 0.98
N ALA A 40 -5.15 14.70 1.37
CA ALA A 40 -6.36 15.34 1.88
C ALA A 40 -7.37 15.69 0.79
N THR A 41 -7.02 15.57 -0.48
CA THR A 41 -7.84 15.94 -1.65
C THR A 41 -8.32 14.71 -2.42
N LYS A 42 -9.30 14.91 -3.31
CA LYS A 42 -9.77 13.85 -4.23
C LYS A 42 -8.64 13.34 -5.11
N GLU A 43 -7.83 14.22 -5.67
CA GLU A 43 -6.67 13.88 -6.50
C GLU A 43 -5.66 13.07 -5.71
N GLY A 44 -5.42 13.45 -4.45
CA GLY A 44 -4.51 12.71 -3.57
C GLY A 44 -5.00 11.29 -3.30
N LEU A 45 -6.29 11.11 -3.01
CA LEU A 45 -6.88 9.78 -2.84
C LEU A 45 -6.88 8.96 -4.14
N ASN A 46 -7.18 9.57 -5.28
CA ASN A 46 -7.07 8.91 -6.60
C ASN A 46 -5.63 8.44 -6.87
N ASN A 47 -4.62 9.23 -6.50
CA ASN A 47 -3.23 8.83 -6.67
C ASN A 47 -2.88 7.58 -5.86
N LEU A 48 -3.46 7.40 -4.66
CA LEU A 48 -3.28 6.17 -3.89
C LEU A 48 -3.96 4.97 -4.54
N VAL A 49 -5.16 5.14 -5.12
CA VAL A 49 -5.81 4.08 -5.90
C VAL A 49 -4.98 3.74 -7.14
N ASN A 50 -4.48 4.74 -7.85
CA ASN A 50 -3.61 4.54 -9.00
C ASN A 50 -2.30 3.81 -8.63
N ASP A 51 -1.75 4.06 -7.44
CA ASP A 51 -0.58 3.34 -6.92
C ASP A 51 -0.88 1.84 -6.73
N ALA A 52 -2.06 1.50 -6.19
CA ALA A 52 -2.49 0.10 -6.11
C ALA A 52 -2.61 -0.54 -7.51
N TYR A 53 -3.21 0.13 -8.48
CA TYR A 53 -3.22 -0.33 -9.87
C TYR A 53 -1.82 -0.50 -10.47
N GLN A 54 -0.90 0.41 -10.16
CA GLN A 54 0.49 0.33 -10.65
C GLN A 54 1.19 -0.93 -10.15
N HIS A 55 0.98 -1.32 -8.89
CA HIS A 55 1.52 -2.56 -8.36
C HIS A 55 0.95 -3.78 -9.07
N LEU A 56 -0.34 -3.79 -9.34
CA LEU A 56 -0.99 -4.84 -10.11
C LEU A 56 -0.48 -4.87 -11.57
N GLN A 57 -0.28 -3.71 -12.20
CA GLN A 57 0.32 -3.62 -13.53
C GLN A 57 1.73 -4.23 -13.55
N ASN A 58 2.54 -4.03 -12.49
CA ASN A 58 3.87 -4.64 -12.40
C ASN A 58 3.82 -6.18 -12.33
N VAL A 59 2.78 -6.74 -11.72
CA VAL A 59 2.53 -8.19 -11.70
C VAL A 59 2.23 -8.72 -13.11
N TYR A 60 1.44 -7.99 -13.89
CA TYR A 60 1.05 -8.38 -15.25
C TYR A 60 2.05 -7.97 -16.33
N ALA A 61 3.07 -7.20 -15.99
CA ALA A 61 4.12 -6.85 -16.93
C ALA A 61 4.99 -8.08 -17.25
N ALA A 62 5.30 -8.28 -18.52
CA ALA A 62 6.33 -9.21 -18.91
C ALA A 62 7.71 -8.65 -18.46
N PRO A 63 8.64 -9.45 -17.93
CA PRO A 63 8.64 -10.92 -17.93
C PRO A 63 7.96 -11.59 -16.72
N LEU A 64 7.62 -10.85 -15.66
CA LEU A 64 7.13 -11.44 -14.39
C LEU A 64 5.87 -12.29 -14.58
N PHE A 65 4.89 -11.79 -15.37
CA PHE A 65 3.69 -12.55 -15.67
C PHE A 65 4.03 -13.89 -16.35
N THR A 66 4.91 -13.85 -17.34
CA THR A 66 5.34 -15.07 -18.05
C THR A 66 6.03 -16.05 -17.11
N SER A 67 6.93 -15.55 -16.25
CA SER A 67 7.65 -16.40 -15.30
C SER A 67 6.73 -17.05 -14.28
N CYS A 68 5.82 -16.28 -13.66
CA CYS A 68 5.04 -16.76 -12.53
C CYS A 68 3.71 -17.44 -12.93
N PHE A 69 3.15 -17.13 -14.10
CA PHE A 69 1.82 -17.61 -14.51
C PHE A 69 1.80 -18.45 -15.77
N SER A 70 2.90 -18.50 -16.55
CA SER A 70 2.97 -19.25 -17.79
C SER A 70 4.06 -20.33 -17.79
N ALA A 71 5.24 -20.05 -17.17
CA ALA A 71 6.29 -21.04 -17.06
C ALA A 71 5.84 -22.25 -16.23
N GLY A 72 6.33 -23.43 -16.57
CA GLY A 72 5.98 -24.68 -15.88
C GLY A 72 4.60 -25.23 -16.26
N THR A 73 3.91 -24.62 -17.24
CA THR A 73 2.66 -25.15 -17.81
C THR A 73 2.95 -25.89 -19.14
N ASP A 74 2.00 -26.68 -19.59
CA ASP A 74 2.06 -27.35 -20.91
C ASP A 74 1.92 -26.41 -22.11
N MET A 75 1.55 -25.15 -21.84
CA MET A 75 1.37 -24.10 -22.85
C MET A 75 2.62 -23.26 -23.11
N TYR A 76 3.63 -23.34 -22.24
CA TYR A 76 4.81 -22.50 -22.31
C TYR A 76 6.09 -23.29 -22.00
N ALA A 77 7.07 -23.19 -22.89
CA ALA A 77 8.43 -23.70 -22.66
C ALA A 77 9.45 -22.61 -22.95
N ASP A 78 10.41 -22.44 -22.05
CA ASP A 78 11.51 -21.50 -22.23
C ASP A 78 12.61 -22.12 -23.11
N ALA A 79 12.52 -21.87 -24.42
CA ALA A 79 13.31 -22.60 -25.43
C ALA A 79 14.73 -22.02 -25.68
N ARG A 80 14.97 -20.74 -25.38
CA ARG A 80 16.17 -20.07 -25.89
C ARG A 80 17.15 -19.54 -24.84
N ASN A 81 16.68 -18.91 -23.82
CA ASN A 81 17.54 -18.16 -22.90
C ASN A 81 17.57 -18.75 -21.48
N LYS A 82 16.76 -19.77 -21.20
CA LYS A 82 16.62 -20.40 -19.88
C LYS A 82 16.37 -19.37 -18.74
N MET A 83 15.80 -18.23 -19.08
CA MET A 83 15.57 -17.13 -18.14
C MET A 83 14.65 -17.55 -16.97
N ASN A 84 13.72 -18.46 -17.26
CA ASN A 84 12.74 -18.96 -16.30
C ASN A 84 12.88 -20.45 -16.05
N GLU A 85 14.09 -21.03 -16.28
CA GLU A 85 14.30 -22.48 -16.17
C GLU A 85 13.86 -23.03 -14.82
N ALA A 86 14.15 -22.31 -13.73
CA ALA A 86 13.76 -22.71 -12.38
C ALA A 86 12.23 -22.83 -12.21
N LEU A 87 11.46 -21.93 -12.82
CA LEU A 87 9.99 -21.94 -12.79
C LEU A 87 9.39 -22.85 -13.88
N ASN A 88 10.16 -23.18 -14.89
CA ASN A 88 9.72 -24.06 -15.97
C ASN A 88 9.90 -25.56 -15.63
N THR A 89 11.03 -25.93 -15.02
CA THR A 89 11.36 -27.31 -14.69
C THR A 89 11.21 -27.65 -13.21
N TYR A 90 11.19 -26.64 -12.35
CA TYR A 90 11.18 -26.74 -10.88
C TYR A 90 12.43 -27.41 -10.26
N GLU A 91 13.40 -27.85 -11.07
CA GLU A 91 14.58 -28.57 -10.58
C GLU A 91 15.51 -27.71 -9.71
N THR A 92 15.64 -26.43 -10.07
CA THR A 92 16.51 -25.46 -9.36
C THR A 92 15.72 -24.38 -8.63
N LEU A 93 14.42 -24.57 -8.44
CA LEU A 93 13.56 -23.60 -7.79
C LEU A 93 13.86 -23.55 -6.29
N THR A 94 14.17 -22.36 -5.80
CA THR A 94 14.42 -22.09 -4.38
C THR A 94 13.52 -20.95 -3.88
N PRO A 95 13.32 -20.81 -2.55
CA PRO A 95 12.59 -19.71 -1.96
C PRO A 95 13.17 -18.32 -2.26
N GLU A 96 14.46 -18.27 -2.64
CA GLU A 96 15.18 -17.03 -2.99
C GLU A 96 14.98 -16.62 -4.46
N ASN A 97 14.17 -17.38 -5.23
CA ASN A 97 13.89 -17.03 -6.63
C ASN A 97 13.34 -15.60 -6.74
N THR A 98 13.99 -14.80 -7.57
CA THR A 98 13.72 -13.36 -7.70
C THR A 98 12.31 -13.07 -8.17
N ASP A 99 11.78 -13.86 -9.12
CA ASP A 99 10.45 -13.64 -9.68
C ASP A 99 9.37 -13.93 -8.64
N ILE A 100 9.51 -15.02 -7.88
CA ILE A 100 8.60 -15.35 -6.78
C ILE A 100 8.63 -14.26 -5.70
N LYS A 101 9.81 -13.79 -5.34
CA LYS A 101 9.98 -12.70 -4.38
C LYS A 101 9.34 -11.40 -4.89
N ASN A 102 9.54 -11.07 -6.15
CA ASN A 102 8.97 -9.87 -6.77
C ASN A 102 7.43 -9.96 -6.80
N LEU A 103 6.87 -11.09 -7.22
CA LEU A 103 5.42 -11.31 -7.21
C LEU A 103 4.83 -11.06 -5.81
N TYR A 104 5.41 -11.69 -4.79
CA TYR A 104 4.98 -11.52 -3.41
C TYR A 104 5.07 -10.06 -2.95
N THR A 105 6.19 -9.41 -3.27
CA THR A 105 6.45 -8.01 -2.88
C THR A 105 5.47 -7.05 -3.57
N TYR A 106 5.23 -7.19 -4.87
CA TYR A 106 4.30 -6.31 -5.59
C TYR A 106 2.87 -6.47 -5.09
N LEU A 107 2.40 -7.68 -4.87
CA LEU A 107 1.05 -7.93 -4.36
C LEU A 107 0.85 -7.32 -2.96
N TYR A 108 1.80 -7.49 -2.04
CA TYR A 108 1.68 -6.83 -0.72
C TYR A 108 1.87 -5.31 -0.76
N SER A 109 2.65 -4.79 -1.71
CA SER A 109 2.77 -3.35 -1.90
C SER A 109 1.46 -2.75 -2.40
N GLY A 110 0.76 -3.44 -3.31
CA GLY A 110 -0.56 -3.03 -3.77
C GLY A 110 -1.61 -3.09 -2.66
N ILE A 111 -1.66 -4.16 -1.87
CA ILE A 111 -2.53 -4.25 -0.68
C ILE A 111 -2.26 -3.08 0.27
N ARG A 112 -0.99 -2.74 0.51
CA ARG A 112 -0.63 -1.60 1.35
C ARG A 112 -1.09 -0.28 0.76
N ALA A 113 -0.94 -0.08 -0.55
CA ALA A 113 -1.43 1.10 -1.26
C ALA A 113 -2.97 1.19 -1.16
N ALA A 114 -3.68 0.11 -1.38
CA ALA A 114 -5.13 0.03 -1.24
C ALA A 114 -5.59 0.34 0.21
N ASN A 115 -4.95 -0.22 1.23
CA ASN A 115 -5.26 0.07 2.63
C ASN A 115 -5.00 1.55 2.98
N SER A 116 -4.01 2.20 2.35
CA SER A 116 -3.72 3.62 2.57
C SER A 116 -4.88 4.51 2.12
N VAL A 117 -5.64 4.13 1.10
CA VAL A 117 -6.85 4.87 0.67
C VAL A 117 -7.84 4.98 1.82
N SER A 118 -8.19 3.86 2.46
CA SER A 118 -9.10 3.82 3.60
C SER A 118 -8.59 4.65 4.78
N TYR A 119 -7.29 4.62 5.03
CA TYR A 119 -6.66 5.38 6.11
C TYR A 119 -6.71 6.90 5.87
N TYR A 120 -6.28 7.39 4.71
CA TYR A 120 -6.24 8.82 4.42
C TYR A 120 -7.61 9.40 4.11
N ALA A 121 -8.55 8.62 3.59
CA ALA A 121 -9.93 9.05 3.37
C ALA A 121 -10.63 9.52 4.64
N GLN A 122 -10.26 9.01 5.82
CA GLN A 122 -10.85 9.42 7.10
C GLN A 122 -10.69 10.91 7.37
N THR A 123 -9.56 11.50 6.96
CA THR A 123 -9.24 12.91 7.21
C THR A 123 -9.28 13.77 5.95
N ALA A 124 -9.55 13.19 4.79
CA ALA A 124 -9.62 13.91 3.53
C ALA A 124 -10.87 14.83 3.47
N GLN A 125 -10.70 15.99 2.87
CA GLN A 125 -11.79 16.97 2.64
C GLN A 125 -12.45 16.69 1.30
N VAL A 126 -13.14 15.55 1.24
CA VAL A 126 -13.83 15.05 0.04
C VAL A 126 -15.22 14.60 0.48
N ASP A 127 -16.20 14.69 -0.41
CA ASP A 127 -17.57 14.25 -0.10
C ASP A 127 -17.65 12.73 0.15
N ASP A 128 -18.61 12.33 0.97
CA ASP A 128 -18.73 10.95 1.45
C ASP A 128 -18.99 9.94 0.32
N LYS A 129 -19.67 10.36 -0.75
CA LYS A 129 -19.90 9.51 -1.91
C LYS A 129 -18.60 9.19 -2.62
N THR A 130 -17.80 10.20 -2.91
CA THR A 130 -16.47 10.02 -3.54
C THR A 130 -15.55 9.21 -2.65
N LYS A 131 -15.51 9.45 -1.32
CA LYS A 131 -14.74 8.63 -0.38
C LYS A 131 -15.14 7.16 -0.46
N SER A 132 -16.44 6.90 -0.37
CA SER A 132 -16.98 5.54 -0.39
C SER A 132 -16.65 4.80 -1.70
N GLN A 133 -16.68 5.50 -2.83
CA GLN A 133 -16.29 4.95 -4.13
C GLN A 133 -14.82 4.56 -4.15
N LEU A 134 -13.92 5.47 -3.79
CA LEU A 134 -12.48 5.23 -3.81
C LEU A 134 -12.06 4.13 -2.82
N ILE A 135 -12.67 4.10 -1.63
CA ILE A 135 -12.46 3.02 -0.66
C ILE A 135 -12.96 1.69 -1.22
N GLY A 136 -14.15 1.67 -1.83
CA GLY A 136 -14.71 0.46 -2.44
C GLY A 136 -13.80 -0.09 -3.55
N GLU A 137 -13.33 0.78 -4.44
CA GLU A 137 -12.39 0.43 -5.51
C GLU A 137 -11.07 -0.14 -4.96
N ALA A 138 -10.49 0.53 -3.97
CA ALA A 138 -9.26 0.06 -3.33
C ALA A 138 -9.44 -1.32 -2.65
N ARG A 139 -10.58 -1.56 -1.99
CA ARG A 139 -10.89 -2.85 -1.36
C ARG A 139 -11.04 -3.98 -2.39
N VAL A 140 -11.63 -3.71 -3.55
CA VAL A 140 -11.70 -4.69 -4.64
C VAL A 140 -10.30 -5.02 -5.16
N LEU A 141 -9.44 -4.02 -5.33
CA LEU A 141 -8.04 -4.25 -5.73
C LEU A 141 -7.30 -5.10 -4.70
N ALA A 142 -7.38 -4.76 -3.42
CA ALA A 142 -6.76 -5.56 -2.35
C ALA A 142 -7.30 -7.01 -2.31
N ALA A 143 -8.60 -7.20 -2.48
CA ALA A 143 -9.21 -8.53 -2.55
C ALA A 143 -8.67 -9.34 -3.74
N TYR A 144 -8.49 -8.69 -4.89
CA TYR A 144 -7.91 -9.33 -6.07
C TYR A 144 -6.42 -9.69 -5.86
N GLU A 145 -5.65 -8.83 -5.23
CA GLU A 145 -4.26 -9.11 -4.89
C GLU A 145 -4.13 -10.27 -3.88
N TYR A 146 -5.02 -10.34 -2.89
CA TYR A 146 -5.13 -11.52 -2.01
C TYR A 146 -5.52 -12.79 -2.76
N TYR A 147 -6.40 -12.69 -3.75
CA TYR A 147 -6.73 -13.82 -4.62
C TYR A 147 -5.49 -14.34 -5.37
N LEU A 148 -4.68 -13.46 -5.92
CA LEU A 148 -3.41 -13.84 -6.55
C LEU A 148 -2.43 -14.44 -5.54
N LEU A 149 -2.33 -13.86 -4.34
CA LEU A 149 -1.48 -14.39 -3.26
C LEU A 149 -1.89 -15.79 -2.85
N VAL A 150 -3.17 -16.02 -2.56
CA VAL A 150 -3.62 -17.32 -2.05
C VAL A 150 -3.51 -18.42 -3.09
N ASN A 151 -3.71 -18.10 -4.37
CA ASN A 151 -3.54 -19.06 -5.47
C ASN A 151 -2.08 -19.47 -5.69
N ASN A 152 -1.13 -18.56 -5.47
CA ASN A 152 0.29 -18.84 -5.72
C ASN A 152 1.03 -19.33 -4.47
N PHE A 153 0.63 -18.88 -3.26
CA PHE A 153 1.36 -19.13 -2.01
C PHE A 153 0.56 -19.91 -0.96
N GLY A 154 -0.71 -20.22 -1.25
CA GLY A 154 -1.61 -20.81 -0.26
C GLY A 154 -1.96 -19.82 0.85
N GLY A 155 -1.93 -20.26 2.11
CA GLY A 155 -2.19 -19.35 3.23
C GLY A 155 -1.14 -18.23 3.32
N VAL A 156 -1.58 -17.01 3.60
CA VAL A 156 -0.73 -15.82 3.70
C VAL A 156 -1.20 -14.91 4.84
N PRO A 157 -0.35 -14.00 5.37
CA PRO A 157 -0.78 -13.01 6.35
C PRO A 157 -1.86 -12.08 5.78
N ILE A 158 -2.91 -11.81 6.58
CA ILE A 158 -3.96 -10.84 6.22
C ILE A 158 -3.67 -9.52 6.92
N MET A 159 -3.36 -8.49 6.14
CA MET A 159 -3.07 -7.12 6.59
C MET A 159 -4.29 -6.25 6.28
N LYS A 160 -5.14 -6.01 7.30
CA LYS A 160 -6.40 -5.27 7.12
C LYS A 160 -6.23 -3.76 7.16
N ASP A 161 -5.17 -3.29 7.84
CA ASP A 161 -4.97 -1.88 8.12
C ASP A 161 -3.72 -1.34 7.44
N PHE A 162 -3.72 -0.02 7.21
CA PHE A 162 -2.53 0.69 6.78
C PHE A 162 -1.58 0.90 7.95
N LEU A 163 -0.40 0.29 7.88
CA LEU A 163 0.62 0.42 8.91
C LEU A 163 1.49 1.64 8.65
N THR A 164 1.57 2.53 9.62
CA THR A 164 2.49 3.70 9.61
C THR A 164 3.90 3.35 10.08
N THR A 165 4.06 2.22 10.77
CA THR A 165 5.34 1.68 11.25
C THR A 165 5.49 0.25 10.78
N ALA A 166 6.75 -0.20 10.62
CA ALA A 166 7.01 -1.58 10.26
C ALA A 166 6.54 -2.52 11.40
N ASP A 167 5.69 -3.46 11.07
CA ASP A 167 5.27 -4.54 11.95
C ASP A 167 5.51 -5.88 11.24
N THR A 168 6.27 -6.74 11.89
CA THR A 168 6.61 -8.08 11.39
C THR A 168 5.79 -9.18 12.09
N GLY A 169 4.84 -8.81 12.95
CA GLY A 169 4.09 -9.71 13.83
C GLY A 169 2.88 -10.40 13.19
N TYR A 170 2.65 -10.26 11.89
CA TYR A 170 1.47 -10.85 11.23
C TYR A 170 1.63 -12.36 11.05
N PRO A 171 0.79 -13.18 11.70
CA PRO A 171 0.84 -14.63 11.52
C PRO A 171 0.31 -15.01 10.13
N LYS A 172 0.80 -16.13 9.62
CA LYS A 172 0.26 -16.75 8.41
C LYS A 172 -1.17 -17.24 8.69
N SER A 173 -2.14 -16.77 7.89
CA SER A 173 -3.51 -17.26 7.89
C SER A 173 -3.63 -18.51 7.02
N SER A 174 -4.64 -19.33 7.24
CA SER A 174 -4.94 -20.46 6.35
C SER A 174 -5.47 -19.96 4.99
N ALA A 175 -5.35 -20.77 3.93
CA ALA A 175 -5.93 -20.44 2.64
C ALA A 175 -7.46 -20.23 2.75
N THR A 176 -8.14 -21.03 3.56
CA THR A 176 -9.58 -20.89 3.82
C THR A 176 -9.92 -19.54 4.43
N ASP A 177 -9.13 -19.08 5.40
CA ASP A 177 -9.35 -17.77 6.04
C ASP A 177 -9.10 -16.62 5.06
N VAL A 178 -8.10 -16.76 4.17
CA VAL A 178 -7.83 -15.76 3.13
C VAL A 178 -8.98 -15.67 2.14
N TYR A 179 -9.52 -16.79 1.67
CA TYR A 179 -10.71 -16.79 0.80
C TYR A 179 -11.94 -16.24 1.52
N ALA A 180 -12.16 -16.59 2.77
CA ALA A 180 -13.27 -16.03 3.56
C ALA A 180 -13.12 -14.50 3.70
N TYR A 181 -11.93 -14.00 3.91
CA TYR A 181 -11.64 -12.57 3.95
C TYR A 181 -11.94 -11.89 2.61
N ILE A 182 -11.46 -12.45 1.49
CA ILE A 182 -11.72 -11.94 0.14
C ILE A 182 -13.24 -11.83 -0.10
N ILE A 183 -13.98 -12.88 0.18
CA ILE A 183 -15.43 -12.92 -0.03
C ILE A 183 -16.11 -11.86 0.83
N SER A 184 -15.75 -11.75 2.11
CA SER A 184 -16.35 -10.76 3.01
C SER A 184 -16.10 -9.32 2.57
N GLU A 185 -14.91 -9.00 2.03
CA GLU A 185 -14.58 -7.69 1.50
C GLU A 185 -15.42 -7.35 0.27
N LEU A 186 -15.56 -8.30 -0.67
CA LEU A 186 -16.33 -8.11 -1.89
C LEU A 186 -17.83 -8.00 -1.59
N GLU A 187 -18.39 -8.83 -0.72
CA GLU A 187 -19.79 -8.78 -0.30
C GLU A 187 -20.13 -7.44 0.36
N ASP A 188 -19.24 -6.93 1.23
CA ASP A 188 -19.44 -5.63 1.87
C ASP A 188 -19.45 -4.49 0.85
N VAL A 189 -18.54 -4.49 -0.12
CA VAL A 189 -18.51 -3.48 -1.20
C VAL A 189 -19.77 -3.55 -2.06
N ILE A 190 -20.23 -4.75 -2.42
CA ILE A 190 -21.44 -4.96 -3.21
C ILE A 190 -22.68 -4.48 -2.44
N SER A 191 -22.79 -4.86 -1.16
CA SER A 191 -23.94 -4.50 -0.33
C SER A 191 -24.09 -3.00 -0.14
N LYS A 192 -22.99 -2.26 -0.11
CA LYS A 192 -22.97 -0.80 0.00
C LYS A 192 -23.25 -0.09 -1.32
N ASN A 193 -23.24 -0.80 -2.45
CA ASN A 193 -23.47 -0.27 -3.79
C ASN A 193 -22.67 1.03 -4.08
N VAL A 194 -21.40 1.03 -3.67
CA VAL A 194 -20.54 2.22 -3.74
C VAL A 194 -19.81 2.35 -5.08
N LEU A 195 -19.68 1.26 -5.83
CA LEU A 195 -19.00 1.26 -7.13
C LEU A 195 -19.92 1.81 -8.21
N GLN A 196 -19.36 2.51 -9.18
CA GLN A 196 -20.11 2.96 -10.36
C GLN A 196 -20.40 1.76 -11.26
N ALA A 197 -21.59 1.76 -11.88
CA ALA A 197 -22.00 0.72 -12.83
C ALA A 197 -21.19 0.74 -14.13
N SER A 198 -20.46 1.81 -14.45
CA SER A 198 -19.59 1.92 -15.60
C SER A 198 -18.13 1.82 -15.18
N CYS A 199 -17.43 0.82 -15.67
CA CYS A 199 -15.99 0.76 -15.58
C CYS A 199 -15.39 1.84 -16.50
N LEU A 200 -14.47 2.66 -16.01
CA LEU A 200 -13.75 3.66 -16.81
C LEU A 200 -13.02 3.05 -18.03
N LEU A 201 -12.70 1.76 -17.96
CA LEU A 201 -12.11 0.97 -19.07
C LEU A 201 -13.12 0.60 -20.17
N TYR A 202 -14.43 0.74 -19.92
CA TYR A 202 -15.51 0.44 -20.85
C TYR A 202 -16.43 1.64 -21.09
N THR A 203 -15.95 2.86 -20.80
CA THR A 203 -16.69 4.04 -21.22
C THR A 203 -16.62 4.18 -22.73
N SER A 204 -17.70 4.64 -23.30
CA SER A 204 -18.09 4.75 -24.71
C SER A 204 -17.07 5.30 -25.70
N ASP A 205 -15.91 5.75 -25.26
CA ASP A 205 -14.85 6.30 -26.12
C ASP A 205 -14.07 5.21 -26.88
N ALA A 206 -14.34 3.94 -26.61
CA ALA A 206 -13.81 2.83 -27.38
C ALA A 206 -14.78 2.39 -28.52
N ALA A 207 -15.91 3.07 -28.66
CA ALA A 207 -16.97 2.74 -29.65
C ALA A 207 -17.21 3.85 -30.70
N ASP A 208 -16.45 4.97 -30.65
CA ASP A 208 -16.47 6.02 -31.70
C ASP A 208 -15.25 5.95 -32.62
#